data_e095172d4eaaf8e32b38610fbc58c64d
#
_entry.id   e095172d4eaaf8e32b38610fbc58c64d
#
_cell.length_a   1.000
_cell.length_b   1.000
_cell.length_c   1.000
_cell.angle_alpha   90.00
_cell.angle_beta   90.00
_cell.angle_gamma   90.00
#
_symmetry.space_group_name_H-M   'P 1'
#
loop_
_entity.id
_entity.type
_entity.pdbx_description
1 polymer ?
#
loop_
_entity_poly.entity_id
_entity_poly.type
_entity_poly.pdbx_seq_one_letter_code
_entity_poly.pdbx_strand_id
1 'polypeptide(L)'
;PEKFWAAADCFEIERGRTSAVITVALPKELSRSQRAELVHSLIQGFTAEHQFPYTAAVHQHPSALTGEEQPHLHLMYSERSLSDGIARPKEQFFKQYRPKHPVAGGAPKMTANALGQGKHQIRVFRQQAEDLINAALKRYAPTKTICIDDISFEVENRVSCLSYADYNAKYGTQLKE
;
A
#
# COMPACT_ATOMS: atom_id res chain seq x y z
N PRO A 1 0.13 16.22 10.19
CA PRO A 1 0.95 15.63 9.11
C PRO A 1 1.98 16.59 8.56
N GLU A 2 1.58 17.82 8.18
CA GLU A 2 2.45 18.82 7.54
C GLU A 2 3.76 19.08 8.29
N LYS A 3 3.69 19.30 9.61
CA LYS A 3 4.89 19.53 10.45
C LYS A 3 5.87 18.36 10.46
N PHE A 4 5.36 17.12 10.33
CA PHE A 4 6.20 15.94 10.26
C PHE A 4 6.95 15.88 8.93
N TRP A 5 6.27 16.10 7.82
CA TRP A 5 6.88 16.05 6.49
C TRP A 5 7.86 17.20 6.25
N ALA A 6 7.51 18.41 6.71
CA ALA A 6 8.46 19.53 6.70
C ALA A 6 9.74 19.24 7.52
N ALA A 7 9.60 18.52 8.65
CA ALA A 7 10.78 18.08 9.42
C ALA A 7 11.57 16.99 8.69
N ALA A 8 10.90 16.07 7.97
CA ALA A 8 11.58 15.07 7.14
C ALA A 8 12.43 15.74 6.05
N ASP A 9 11.88 16.74 5.36
CA ASP A 9 12.60 17.48 4.32
C ASP A 9 13.78 18.28 4.87
N CYS A 10 13.65 18.82 6.09
CA CYS A 10 14.72 19.61 6.71
C CYS A 10 15.85 18.78 7.33
N PHE A 11 15.52 17.61 7.89
CA PHE A 11 16.45 16.89 8.78
C PHE A 11 16.84 15.50 8.30
N GLU A 12 16.21 14.96 7.23
CA GLU A 12 16.65 13.67 6.69
C GLU A 12 18.10 13.76 6.20
N ILE A 13 18.82 12.66 6.32
CA ILE A 13 20.21 12.58 5.87
C ILE A 13 20.30 12.88 4.36
N GLU A 14 21.41 13.50 3.96
CA GLU A 14 21.71 13.76 2.55
C GLU A 14 21.51 12.48 1.72
N ARG A 15 20.84 12.59 0.58
CA ARG A 15 20.42 11.45 -0.27
C ARG A 15 19.47 10.43 0.40
N GLY A 16 18.98 10.73 1.59
CA GLY A 16 17.97 9.94 2.28
C GLY A 16 16.59 10.19 1.69
N ARG A 17 15.87 9.11 1.35
CA ARG A 17 14.47 9.22 0.96
C ARG A 17 13.62 9.65 2.16
N THR A 18 12.85 10.73 2.02
CA THR A 18 11.98 11.28 3.09
C THR A 18 10.71 10.48 3.26
N SER A 19 10.15 9.98 2.14
CA SER A 19 8.92 9.18 2.13
C SER A 19 8.91 8.14 1.02
N ALA A 20 8.05 7.16 1.15
CA ALA A 20 7.62 6.26 0.09
C ALA A 20 6.11 6.39 -0.10
N VAL A 21 5.63 6.19 -1.33
CA VAL A 21 4.21 6.27 -1.67
C VAL A 21 3.74 4.95 -2.27
N ILE A 22 2.61 4.47 -1.77
CA ILE A 22 1.88 3.33 -2.33
C ILE A 22 0.52 3.82 -2.79
N THR A 23 0.16 3.51 -4.03
CA THR A 23 -1.18 3.73 -4.57
C THR A 23 -1.86 2.39 -4.79
N VAL A 24 -3.05 2.20 -4.23
CA VAL A 24 -3.84 0.96 -4.34
C VAL A 24 -5.21 1.29 -4.89
N ALA A 25 -5.56 0.70 -6.04
CA ALA A 25 -6.92 0.75 -6.56
C ALA A 25 -7.86 -0.01 -5.62
N LEU A 26 -9.02 0.58 -5.34
CA LEU A 26 -10.03 -0.01 -4.46
C LEU A 26 -11.21 -0.53 -5.31
N PRO A 27 -11.80 -1.68 -4.95
CA PRO A 27 -12.95 -2.21 -5.67
C PRO A 27 -14.14 -1.24 -5.66
N LYS A 28 -14.69 -0.97 -6.83
CA LYS A 28 -15.89 -0.13 -7.01
C LYS A 28 -17.15 -0.80 -6.47
N GLU A 29 -17.15 -2.11 -6.39
CA GLU A 29 -18.25 -2.94 -5.91
C GLU A 29 -18.50 -2.79 -4.40
N LEU A 30 -17.49 -2.33 -3.66
CA LEU A 30 -17.61 -2.10 -2.24
C LEU A 30 -18.27 -0.75 -1.96
N SER A 31 -19.15 -0.70 -0.96
CA SER A 31 -19.70 0.56 -0.43
C SER A 31 -18.60 1.43 0.19
N ARG A 32 -18.92 2.70 0.45
CA ARG A 32 -17.97 3.63 1.08
C ARG A 32 -17.48 3.14 2.45
N SER A 33 -18.36 2.55 3.27
CA SER A 33 -17.99 2.01 4.58
C SER A 33 -17.10 0.77 4.46
N GLN A 34 -17.43 -0.15 3.54
CA GLN A 34 -16.64 -1.34 3.28
C GLN A 34 -15.25 -1.00 2.71
N ARG A 35 -15.17 0.01 1.83
CA ARG A 35 -13.89 0.56 1.37
C ARG A 35 -13.08 1.17 2.50
N ALA A 36 -13.71 1.86 3.47
CA ALA A 36 -13.02 2.40 4.63
C ALA A 36 -12.42 1.28 5.52
N GLU A 37 -13.14 0.18 5.73
CA GLU A 37 -12.61 -1.00 6.43
C GLU A 37 -11.41 -1.62 5.69
N LEU A 38 -11.51 -1.78 4.37
CA LEU A 38 -10.41 -2.28 3.54
C LEU A 38 -9.19 -1.35 3.60
N VAL A 39 -9.40 -0.04 3.48
CA VAL A 39 -8.32 0.97 3.58
C VAL A 39 -7.62 0.89 4.93
N HIS A 40 -8.38 0.76 6.03
CA HIS A 40 -7.79 0.57 7.35
C HIS A 40 -6.91 -0.69 7.39
N SER A 41 -7.40 -1.81 6.86
CA SER A 41 -6.66 -3.07 6.81
C SER A 41 -5.38 -2.97 5.95
N LEU A 42 -5.44 -2.30 4.80
CA LEU A 42 -4.29 -2.04 3.94
C LEU A 42 -3.24 -1.19 4.65
N ILE A 43 -3.65 -0.09 5.30
CA ILE A 43 -2.72 0.77 6.06
C ILE A 43 -2.06 -0.04 7.18
N GLN A 44 -2.83 -0.80 7.94
CA GLN A 44 -2.28 -1.65 9.00
C GLN A 44 -1.32 -2.70 8.44
N GLY A 45 -1.67 -3.38 7.35
CA GLY A 45 -0.80 -4.35 6.70
C GLY A 45 0.56 -3.78 6.27
N PHE A 46 0.58 -2.54 5.79
CA PHE A 46 1.81 -1.91 5.29
C PHE A 46 2.63 -1.19 6.35
N THR A 47 2.02 -0.74 7.46
CA THR A 47 2.69 0.18 8.39
C THR A 47 2.81 -0.32 9.83
N ALA A 48 1.94 -1.23 10.29
CA ALA A 48 1.83 -1.54 11.71
C ALA A 48 3.04 -2.28 12.29
N GLU A 49 3.62 -3.22 11.54
CA GLU A 49 4.77 -4.03 12.02
C GLU A 49 5.95 -3.14 12.47
N HIS A 50 6.22 -2.10 11.70
CA HIS A 50 7.33 -1.17 11.97
C HIS A 50 6.85 0.16 12.54
N GLN A 51 5.54 0.32 12.77
CA GLN A 51 4.92 1.57 13.25
C GLN A 51 5.37 2.78 12.42
N PHE A 52 5.32 2.66 11.09
CA PHE A 52 5.71 3.75 10.21
C PHE A 52 4.77 4.95 10.34
N PRO A 53 5.29 6.18 10.54
CA PRO A 53 4.49 7.39 10.39
C PRO A 53 3.96 7.52 8.97
N TYR A 54 2.68 7.82 8.81
CA TYR A 54 2.04 7.89 7.50
C TYR A 54 1.03 9.03 7.39
N THR A 55 0.69 9.35 6.15
CA THR A 55 -0.48 10.13 5.74
C THR A 55 -1.20 9.35 4.65
N ALA A 56 -2.51 9.21 4.77
CA ALA A 56 -3.32 8.50 3.80
C ALA A 56 -4.49 9.34 3.32
N ALA A 57 -4.84 9.21 2.05
CA ALA A 57 -6.01 9.82 1.44
C ALA A 57 -6.68 8.83 0.49
N VAL A 58 -8.01 8.85 0.45
CA VAL A 58 -8.80 8.12 -0.55
C VAL A 58 -9.34 9.13 -1.55
N HIS A 59 -8.98 8.95 -2.80
CA HIS A 59 -9.48 9.76 -3.91
C HIS A 59 -10.52 8.98 -4.70
N GLN A 60 -11.50 9.70 -5.22
CA GLN A 60 -12.53 9.18 -6.12
C GLN A 60 -12.59 10.12 -7.32
N HIS A 61 -12.03 9.69 -8.43
CA HIS A 61 -12.10 10.43 -9.69
C HIS A 61 -12.79 9.55 -10.74
N PRO A 62 -13.65 10.12 -11.57
CA PRO A 62 -14.17 9.41 -12.72
C PRO A 62 -13.03 9.09 -13.69
N SER A 63 -13.08 7.88 -14.24
CA SER A 63 -12.17 7.46 -15.31
C SER A 63 -12.37 8.35 -16.54
N ALA A 64 -11.29 8.85 -17.11
CA ALA A 64 -11.34 9.60 -18.36
C ALA A 64 -11.87 8.77 -19.56
N LEU A 65 -11.74 7.43 -19.48
CA LEU A 65 -12.15 6.51 -20.55
C LEU A 65 -13.60 6.02 -20.39
N THR A 66 -14.01 5.69 -19.16
CA THR A 66 -15.30 5.05 -18.93
C THR A 66 -16.30 5.92 -18.18
N GLY A 67 -15.87 7.04 -17.60
CA GLY A 67 -16.69 7.89 -16.72
C GLY A 67 -17.02 7.24 -15.37
N GLU A 68 -16.61 5.98 -15.14
CA GLU A 68 -16.84 5.29 -13.87
C GLU A 68 -15.91 5.76 -12.77
N GLU A 69 -16.38 5.73 -11.53
CA GLU A 69 -15.56 6.04 -10.36
C GLU A 69 -14.39 5.05 -10.24
N GLN A 70 -13.20 5.60 -10.05
CA GLN A 70 -11.98 4.82 -9.77
C GLN A 70 -11.45 5.20 -8.38
N PRO A 71 -12.03 4.64 -7.30
CA PRO A 71 -11.54 4.90 -5.96
C PRO A 71 -10.16 4.31 -5.77
N HIS A 72 -9.24 5.09 -5.16
CA HIS A 72 -7.89 4.61 -4.86
C HIS A 72 -7.36 5.23 -3.58
N LEU A 73 -6.57 4.43 -2.86
CA LEU A 73 -5.81 4.83 -1.69
C LEU A 73 -4.46 5.39 -2.13
N HIS A 74 -4.11 6.58 -1.66
CA HIS A 74 -2.74 7.08 -1.60
C HIS A 74 -2.24 6.96 -0.17
N LEU A 75 -1.19 6.18 0.05
CA LEU A 75 -0.52 6.02 1.32
C LEU A 75 0.91 6.51 1.19
N MET A 76 1.21 7.64 1.82
CA MET A 76 2.57 8.16 1.97
C MET A 76 3.08 7.82 3.37
N TYR A 77 4.23 7.16 3.47
CA TYR A 77 4.79 6.76 4.76
C TYR A 77 6.30 7.03 4.82
N SER A 78 6.80 7.26 6.03
CA SER A 78 8.23 7.33 6.29
C SER A 78 8.74 5.92 6.59
N GLU A 79 9.90 5.57 6.02
CA GLU A 79 10.57 4.30 6.36
C GLU A 79 11.26 4.33 7.73
N ARG A 80 11.13 5.43 8.46
CA ARG A 80 11.63 5.52 9.83
C ARG A 80 10.64 4.93 10.82
N SER A 81 11.08 3.90 11.54
CA SER A 81 10.26 3.13 12.47
C SER A 81 10.13 3.83 13.82
N LEU A 82 8.95 3.75 14.40
CA LEU A 82 8.69 4.12 15.80
C LEU A 82 8.71 2.91 16.75
N SER A 83 8.99 1.71 16.24
CA SER A 83 8.88 0.47 17.00
C SER A 83 9.88 0.31 18.14
N ASP A 84 10.95 1.13 18.17
CA ASP A 84 11.91 1.14 19.29
C ASP A 84 11.41 1.90 20.54
N GLY A 85 10.27 2.58 20.43
CA GLY A 85 9.63 3.30 21.54
C GLY A 85 10.39 4.51 22.07
N ILE A 86 11.50 4.91 21.42
CA ILE A 86 12.33 6.02 21.89
C ILE A 86 11.76 7.35 21.37
N ALA A 87 11.32 8.21 22.30
CA ALA A 87 10.93 9.57 21.95
C ALA A 87 12.15 10.39 21.52
N ARG A 88 12.07 10.97 20.33
CA ARG A 88 13.13 11.81 19.75
C ARG A 88 12.58 13.15 19.30
N PRO A 89 13.29 14.27 19.56
CA PRO A 89 12.95 15.54 18.92
C PRO A 89 13.12 15.41 17.39
N LYS A 90 12.41 16.23 16.63
CA LYS A 90 12.38 16.17 15.16
C LYS A 90 13.77 16.27 14.52
N GLU A 91 14.66 17.07 15.09
CA GLU A 91 16.05 17.27 14.63
C GLU A 91 16.90 16.01 14.80
N GLN A 92 16.54 15.15 15.74
CA GLN A 92 17.23 13.88 16.01
C GLN A 92 16.56 12.70 15.27
N PHE A 93 15.26 12.71 15.17
CA PHE A 93 14.48 11.59 14.60
C PHE A 93 14.98 11.17 13.22
N PHE A 94 15.33 12.13 12.38
CA PHE A 94 15.80 11.91 11.01
C PHE A 94 17.31 11.72 10.85
N LYS A 95 18.09 11.77 11.94
CA LYS A 95 19.53 11.50 11.89
C LYS A 95 19.86 10.04 11.60
N GLN A 96 21.14 9.78 11.37
CA GLN A 96 21.67 8.42 11.23
C GLN A 96 21.32 7.56 12.46
N TYR A 97 20.74 6.40 12.25
CA TYR A 97 20.51 5.41 13.31
C TYR A 97 21.85 4.88 13.84
N ARG A 98 21.96 4.72 15.16
CA ARG A 98 23.15 4.22 15.84
C ARG A 98 22.82 2.98 16.65
N PRO A 99 23.00 1.75 16.10
CA PRO A 99 22.59 0.51 16.79
C PRO A 99 23.19 0.33 18.17
N LYS A 100 24.44 0.78 18.39
CA LYS A 100 25.11 0.68 19.69
C LYS A 100 24.70 1.78 20.70
N HIS A 101 24.10 2.86 20.23
CA HIS A 101 23.65 4.00 21.02
C HIS A 101 22.33 4.53 20.49
N PRO A 102 21.22 3.76 20.56
CA PRO A 102 19.96 4.11 19.88
C PRO A 102 19.34 5.41 20.40
N VAL A 103 19.51 5.72 21.67
CA VAL A 103 19.01 6.98 22.28
C VAL A 103 19.73 8.21 21.69
N ALA A 104 21.00 8.10 21.31
CA ALA A 104 21.77 9.19 20.73
C ALA A 104 21.68 9.25 19.19
N GLY A 105 21.09 8.23 18.55
CA GLY A 105 20.86 8.14 17.11
C GLY A 105 19.48 8.59 16.69
N GLY A 106 19.25 8.63 15.37
CA GLY A 106 17.93 8.79 14.77
C GLY A 106 17.08 7.53 14.89
N ALA A 107 15.83 7.60 14.43
CA ALA A 107 14.94 6.43 14.36
C ALA A 107 15.48 5.40 13.36
N PRO A 108 15.28 4.08 13.60
CA PRO A 108 15.69 3.04 12.66
C PRO A 108 15.03 3.27 11.29
N LYS A 109 15.82 3.20 10.21
CA LYS A 109 15.29 3.33 8.84
C LYS A 109 15.17 1.95 8.20
N MET A 110 13.94 1.49 8.07
CA MET A 110 13.59 0.15 7.59
C MET A 110 13.31 0.19 6.08
N THR A 111 14.36 0.42 5.29
CA THR A 111 14.27 0.38 3.83
C THR A 111 14.04 -1.06 3.33
N ALA A 112 13.65 -1.20 2.08
CA ALA A 112 13.48 -2.53 1.44
C ALA A 112 14.69 -3.45 1.65
N ASN A 113 15.90 -2.92 1.57
CA ASN A 113 17.14 -3.69 1.82
C ASN A 113 17.29 -4.04 3.30
N ALA A 114 16.98 -3.13 4.22
CA ALA A 114 17.03 -3.40 5.66
C ALA A 114 16.02 -4.47 6.08
N LEU A 115 14.87 -4.55 5.39
CA LEU A 115 13.85 -5.58 5.58
C LEU A 115 14.17 -6.92 4.87
N GLY A 116 15.31 -7.02 4.18
CA GLY A 116 15.65 -8.19 3.40
C GLY A 116 14.80 -8.40 2.13
N GLN A 117 13.93 -7.46 1.79
CA GLN A 117 13.03 -7.55 0.64
C GLN A 117 13.69 -7.06 -0.66
N GLY A 118 14.63 -6.10 -0.57
CA GLY A 118 15.36 -5.56 -1.71
C GLY A 118 14.44 -5.18 -2.88
N LYS A 119 14.78 -5.64 -4.08
CA LYS A 119 13.98 -5.41 -5.30
C LYS A 119 12.61 -6.14 -5.29
N HIS A 120 12.36 -7.03 -4.36
CA HIS A 120 11.12 -7.81 -4.27
C HIS A 120 10.04 -7.09 -3.44
N GLN A 121 10.34 -5.99 -2.77
CA GLN A 121 9.39 -5.25 -1.91
C GLN A 121 8.06 -4.97 -2.61
N ILE A 122 8.08 -4.56 -3.89
CA ILE A 122 6.86 -4.29 -4.65
C ILE A 122 6.00 -5.55 -4.79
N ARG A 123 6.62 -6.73 -4.97
CA ARG A 123 5.87 -8.00 -5.04
C ARG A 123 5.22 -8.35 -3.71
N VAL A 124 5.93 -8.12 -2.60
CA VAL A 124 5.39 -8.32 -1.25
C VAL A 124 4.16 -7.44 -1.02
N PHE A 125 4.25 -6.14 -1.31
CA PHE A 125 3.12 -5.22 -1.15
C PHE A 125 1.95 -5.55 -2.09
N ARG A 126 2.21 -5.93 -3.33
CA ARG A 126 1.16 -6.36 -4.26
C ARG A 126 0.44 -7.60 -3.77
N GLN A 127 1.16 -8.59 -3.24
CA GLN A 127 0.53 -9.80 -2.70
C GLN A 127 -0.31 -9.49 -1.47
N GLN A 128 0.18 -8.67 -0.54
CA GLN A 128 -0.59 -8.24 0.63
C GLN A 128 -1.86 -7.49 0.22
N ALA A 129 -1.77 -6.60 -0.78
CA ALA A 129 -2.93 -5.89 -1.29
C ALA A 129 -3.94 -6.84 -1.94
N GLU A 130 -3.49 -7.79 -2.77
CA GLU A 130 -4.34 -8.82 -3.37
C GLU A 130 -5.09 -9.61 -2.30
N ASP A 131 -4.39 -10.11 -1.29
CA ASP A 131 -4.98 -10.93 -0.24
C ASP A 131 -6.06 -10.16 0.54
N LEU A 132 -5.79 -8.92 0.92
CA LEU A 132 -6.74 -8.07 1.65
C LEU A 132 -7.95 -7.67 0.79
N ILE A 133 -7.72 -7.31 -0.47
CA ILE A 133 -8.80 -6.97 -1.40
C ILE A 133 -9.69 -8.20 -1.66
N ASN A 134 -9.09 -9.36 -1.92
CA ASN A 134 -9.86 -10.59 -2.17
C ASN A 134 -10.62 -11.05 -0.94
N ALA A 135 -10.08 -10.87 0.27
CA ALA A 135 -10.81 -11.13 1.51
C ALA A 135 -12.04 -10.22 1.65
N ALA A 136 -11.91 -8.93 1.33
CA ALA A 136 -13.02 -7.98 1.35
C ALA A 136 -14.07 -8.30 0.26
N LEU A 137 -13.63 -8.60 -0.97
CA LEU A 137 -14.54 -8.99 -2.06
C LEU A 137 -15.31 -10.27 -1.72
N LYS A 138 -14.63 -11.29 -1.23
CA LYS A 138 -15.28 -12.55 -0.79
C LYS A 138 -16.35 -12.32 0.27
N ARG A 139 -16.12 -11.35 1.16
CA ARG A 139 -17.07 -11.03 2.25
C ARG A 139 -18.27 -10.22 1.77
N TYR A 140 -18.08 -9.24 0.89
CA TYR A 140 -19.07 -8.20 0.62
C TYR A 140 -19.62 -8.19 -0.81
N ALA A 141 -18.86 -8.71 -1.77
CA ALA A 141 -19.21 -8.77 -3.19
C ALA A 141 -18.59 -10.00 -3.86
N PRO A 142 -18.96 -11.22 -3.44
CA PRO A 142 -18.27 -12.46 -3.83
C PRO A 142 -18.35 -12.77 -5.32
N THR A 143 -19.38 -12.28 -6.00
CA THR A 143 -19.57 -12.50 -7.44
C THR A 143 -19.77 -11.18 -8.17
N LYS A 144 -19.53 -11.20 -9.48
CA LYS A 144 -19.86 -10.11 -10.41
C LYS A 144 -20.41 -10.69 -11.71
N THR A 145 -21.27 -9.92 -12.35
CA THR A 145 -21.81 -10.26 -13.67
C THR A 145 -20.87 -9.70 -14.74
N ILE A 146 -20.45 -10.54 -15.68
CA ILE A 146 -19.78 -10.16 -16.92
C ILE A 146 -20.68 -10.48 -18.11
N CYS A 147 -20.61 -9.66 -19.16
CA CYS A 147 -21.36 -9.87 -20.39
C CYS A 147 -20.37 -10.14 -21.54
N ILE A 148 -20.56 -11.27 -22.23
CA ILE A 148 -19.79 -11.67 -23.41
C ILE A 148 -20.78 -12.07 -24.49
N ASP A 149 -20.71 -11.43 -25.65
CA ASP A 149 -21.63 -11.69 -26.81
C ASP A 149 -23.10 -11.65 -26.38
N ASP A 150 -23.51 -10.63 -25.64
CA ASP A 150 -24.87 -10.42 -25.08
C ASP A 150 -25.35 -11.50 -24.10
N ILE A 151 -24.47 -12.41 -23.70
CA ILE A 151 -24.77 -13.43 -22.68
C ILE A 151 -24.13 -13.01 -21.36
N SER A 152 -24.92 -12.97 -20.28
CA SER A 152 -24.46 -12.60 -18.95
C SER A 152 -24.02 -13.84 -18.15
N PHE A 153 -22.85 -13.75 -17.56
CA PHE A 153 -22.26 -14.77 -16.70
C PHE A 153 -21.99 -14.22 -15.31
N GLU A 154 -22.31 -15.00 -14.29
CA GLU A 154 -21.89 -14.71 -12.94
C GLU A 154 -20.54 -15.38 -12.68
N VAL A 155 -19.54 -14.60 -12.26
CA VAL A 155 -18.17 -15.06 -12.01
C VAL A 155 -17.71 -14.64 -10.63
N GLU A 156 -16.72 -15.35 -10.08
CA GLU A 156 -16.08 -14.94 -8.83
C GLU A 156 -15.46 -13.54 -8.99
N ASN A 157 -15.77 -12.67 -8.03
CA ASN A 157 -15.20 -11.32 -8.01
C ASN A 157 -13.87 -11.34 -7.25
N ARG A 158 -12.78 -11.26 -7.99
CA ARG A 158 -11.42 -11.27 -7.45
C ARG A 158 -10.47 -10.42 -8.28
N VAL A 159 -9.38 -10.00 -7.67
CA VAL A 159 -8.25 -9.35 -8.32
C VAL A 159 -7.03 -10.24 -8.29
N SER A 160 -6.06 -9.99 -9.17
CA SER A 160 -4.75 -10.63 -9.15
C SER A 160 -3.66 -9.59 -9.36
N CYS A 161 -2.56 -9.71 -8.63
CA CYS A 161 -1.36 -8.90 -8.80
C CYS A 161 -0.38 -9.47 -9.84
N LEU A 162 -0.71 -10.61 -10.44
CA LEU A 162 0.10 -11.26 -11.46
C LEU A 162 0.05 -10.47 -12.78
N SER A 163 1.13 -10.49 -13.53
CA SER A 163 1.09 -10.08 -14.94
C SER A 163 0.20 -11.03 -15.73
N TYR A 164 -0.31 -10.59 -16.88
CA TYR A 164 -1.09 -11.50 -17.76
C TYR A 164 -0.30 -12.75 -18.14
N ALA A 165 1.00 -12.64 -18.38
CA ALA A 165 1.86 -13.78 -18.67
C ALA A 165 1.92 -14.79 -17.51
N ASP A 166 2.14 -14.29 -16.28
CA ASP A 166 2.20 -15.14 -15.09
C ASP A 166 0.83 -15.73 -14.74
N TYR A 167 -0.24 -14.94 -14.93
CA TYR A 167 -1.60 -15.39 -14.72
C TYR A 167 -1.98 -16.51 -15.71
N ASN A 168 -1.68 -16.31 -17.00
CA ASN A 168 -1.92 -17.32 -18.04
C ASN A 168 -1.13 -18.60 -17.78
N ALA A 169 0.14 -18.50 -17.38
CA ALA A 169 0.95 -19.65 -17.02
C ALA A 169 0.39 -20.42 -15.81
N LYS A 170 -0.13 -19.69 -14.81
CA LYS A 170 -0.66 -20.28 -13.57
C LYS A 170 -2.02 -20.95 -13.76
N TYR A 171 -2.90 -20.34 -14.57
CA TYR A 171 -4.31 -20.75 -14.68
C TYR A 171 -4.67 -21.34 -16.05
N GLY A 172 -3.73 -21.47 -16.98
CA GLY A 172 -3.95 -22.02 -18.30
C GLY A 172 -4.85 -21.15 -19.20
N THR A 173 -4.86 -19.84 -18.97
CA THR A 173 -5.67 -18.87 -19.72
C THR A 173 -4.86 -18.24 -20.86
N GLN A 174 -5.50 -17.43 -21.70
CA GLN A 174 -4.88 -16.71 -22.83
C GLN A 174 -5.27 -15.22 -22.83
N LEU A 175 -5.28 -14.61 -21.63
CA LEU A 175 -5.55 -13.18 -21.50
C LEU A 175 -4.48 -12.36 -22.23
N LYS A 176 -4.90 -11.27 -22.88
CA LYS A 176 -4.03 -10.30 -23.59
C LYS A 176 -4.15 -8.93 -22.94
N GLU A 177 -3.10 -8.13 -23.05
CA GLU A 177 -3.08 -6.73 -22.65
C GLU A 177 -3.99 -5.87 -23.54
#